data_d2e45a1a6005b07d6fa6118cb68d7e0d
#
_entry.id   d2e45a1a6005b07d6fa6118cb68d7e0d
#
_cell.length_a   1.000
_cell.length_b   1.000
_cell.length_c   1.000
_cell.angle_alpha   90.00
_cell.angle_beta   90.00
_cell.angle_gamma   90.00
#
_symmetry.space_group_name_H-M   'P 1'
#
loop_
_entity.id
_entity.type
_entity.pdbx_description
1 polymer ?
#
loop_
_entity_poly.entity_id
_entity_poly.type
_entity_poly.pdbx_seq_one_letter_code
_entity_poly.pdbx_strand_id
1 'polypeptide(L)'
;MAKITPRTLSGFMELLPAPQQQLERMMDILRKTYALYGFTPLDTPVIEASEVLLAKGGGETEKQIYRFQKGDADLALRFDLTVPLAKYVALHYNDLSFPFRRYQIGKVYRGERAQRGRFREFYQADIDIIGDGKLDITNEAEMPAIIYRAFSELGLRRFCIRVNNRKILNGFYAMLGLTDKAGDIMRTVDKLDKIGAEKVRTLLTDEVGVSAESADEILKFIAITGSNDQVLSALEGYAGRNETFDEGLDQLKTVVKYLSAFGVPEISSGKQMLRRTVRCSSRLKPWKIMPICWRISSVE
;
A
#
# COMPACT_ATOMS: atom_id res chain seq x y z
N MET A 1 3.11 -41.46 -27.01
CA MET A 1 2.78 -40.37 -26.09
C MET A 1 3.61 -39.13 -26.49
N ALA A 2 3.02 -37.93 -26.60
CA ALA A 2 3.76 -36.74 -26.88
C ALA A 2 4.72 -36.43 -25.70
N LYS A 3 5.99 -36.16 -25.99
CA LYS A 3 7.00 -35.84 -24.98
C LYS A 3 6.71 -34.45 -24.42
N ILE A 4 6.30 -34.38 -23.14
CA ILE A 4 6.04 -33.10 -22.46
C ILE A 4 7.38 -32.50 -22.04
N THR A 5 7.65 -31.27 -22.44
CA THR A 5 8.82 -30.53 -21.99
C THR A 5 8.47 -29.78 -20.69
N PRO A 6 9.11 -30.10 -19.55
CA PRO A 6 8.90 -29.39 -18.29
C PRO A 6 9.26 -27.93 -18.43
N ARG A 7 8.37 -27.04 -17.95
CA ARG A 7 8.59 -25.58 -17.96
C ARG A 7 7.80 -24.90 -16.87
N THR A 8 8.38 -23.87 -16.27
CA THR A 8 7.66 -22.96 -15.38
C THR A 8 6.84 -21.96 -16.19
N LEU A 9 5.63 -21.65 -15.76
CA LEU A 9 4.79 -20.63 -16.39
C LEU A 9 5.39 -19.24 -16.24
N SER A 10 5.23 -18.39 -17.25
CA SER A 10 5.71 -17.01 -17.20
C SER A 10 5.05 -16.23 -16.05
N GLY A 11 5.87 -15.63 -15.19
CA GLY A 11 5.41 -14.88 -14.02
C GLY A 11 5.16 -15.74 -12.77
N PHE A 12 5.46 -17.04 -12.84
CA PHE A 12 5.47 -17.95 -11.70
C PHE A 12 6.92 -18.29 -11.36
N MET A 13 7.19 -18.56 -10.09
CA MET A 13 8.55 -18.90 -9.65
C MET A 13 8.60 -20.26 -9.02
N GLU A 14 9.65 -20.98 -9.37
CA GLU A 14 10.10 -22.18 -8.67
C GLU A 14 11.50 -21.90 -8.14
N LEU A 15 11.63 -21.88 -6.82
CA LEU A 15 12.91 -21.63 -6.17
C LEU A 15 13.63 -22.95 -5.93
N LEU A 16 14.93 -22.94 -6.19
CA LEU A 16 15.80 -24.04 -5.75
C LEU A 16 15.91 -24.06 -4.21
N PRO A 17 16.33 -25.17 -3.59
CA PRO A 17 16.33 -25.32 -2.13
C PRO A 17 17.02 -24.19 -1.36
N ALA A 18 18.19 -23.71 -1.81
CA ALA A 18 18.91 -22.66 -1.09
C ALA A 18 18.19 -21.29 -1.11
N PRO A 19 17.71 -20.74 -2.25
CA PRO A 19 16.83 -19.56 -2.26
C PRO A 19 15.52 -19.76 -1.49
N GLN A 20 14.92 -20.97 -1.52
CA GLN A 20 13.71 -21.27 -0.77
C GLN A 20 13.96 -21.16 0.74
N GLN A 21 15.07 -21.71 1.24
CA GLN A 21 15.44 -21.56 2.65
C GLN A 21 15.63 -20.09 3.07
N GLN A 22 16.14 -19.25 2.18
CA GLN A 22 16.26 -17.82 2.45
C GLN A 22 14.87 -17.16 2.56
N LEU A 23 13.96 -17.51 1.66
CA LEU A 23 12.57 -17.02 1.70
C LEU A 23 11.87 -17.44 3.00
N GLU A 24 12.01 -18.69 3.43
CA GLU A 24 11.44 -19.18 4.70
C GLU A 24 12.00 -18.39 5.90
N ARG A 25 13.32 -18.17 5.95
CA ARG A 25 13.93 -17.34 7.01
C ARG A 25 13.34 -15.91 7.05
N MET A 26 13.12 -15.33 5.87
CA MET A 26 12.49 -14.01 5.79
C MET A 26 11.07 -14.04 6.34
N MET A 27 10.28 -15.02 5.95
CA MET A 27 8.90 -15.20 6.46
C MET A 27 8.89 -15.42 7.98
N ASP A 28 9.85 -16.16 8.52
CA ASP A 28 9.97 -16.39 9.96
C ASP A 28 10.33 -15.11 10.74
N ILE A 29 11.21 -14.27 10.20
CA ILE A 29 11.50 -12.96 10.77
C ILE A 29 10.23 -12.13 10.84
N LEU A 30 9.44 -12.10 9.75
CA LEU A 30 8.18 -11.36 9.71
C LEU A 30 7.16 -11.87 10.73
N ARG A 31 6.94 -13.21 10.78
CA ARG A 31 6.04 -13.83 11.75
C ARG A 31 6.40 -13.45 13.19
N LYS A 32 7.70 -13.56 13.53
CA LYS A 32 8.20 -13.18 14.86
C LYS A 32 8.00 -11.70 15.13
N THR A 33 8.35 -10.84 14.18
CA THR A 33 8.16 -9.39 14.33
C THR A 33 6.70 -9.05 14.56
N TYR A 34 5.78 -9.58 13.75
CA TYR A 34 4.35 -9.30 13.89
C TYR A 34 3.78 -9.81 15.23
N ALA A 35 4.19 -11.00 15.66
CA ALA A 35 3.76 -11.55 16.95
C ALA A 35 4.19 -10.67 18.14
N LEU A 36 5.36 -10.01 18.08
CA LEU A 36 5.82 -9.07 19.13
C LEU A 36 4.89 -7.86 19.28
N TYR A 37 4.15 -7.49 18.25
CA TYR A 37 3.16 -6.41 18.27
C TYR A 37 1.74 -6.91 18.50
N GLY A 38 1.56 -8.16 18.93
CA GLY A 38 0.26 -8.73 19.25
C GLY A 38 -0.60 -9.11 18.05
N PHE A 39 -0.03 -9.23 16.85
CA PHE A 39 -0.74 -9.73 15.70
C PHE A 39 -0.84 -11.25 15.73
N THR A 40 -2.04 -11.78 15.50
CA THR A 40 -2.31 -13.20 15.42
C THR A 40 -2.27 -13.69 13.97
N PRO A 41 -1.82 -14.92 13.72
CA PRO A 41 -1.81 -15.48 12.37
C PRO A 41 -3.24 -15.74 11.87
N LEU A 42 -3.45 -15.44 10.59
CA LEU A 42 -4.67 -15.80 9.87
C LEU A 42 -4.27 -16.37 8.51
N ASP A 43 -5.00 -17.36 8.03
CA ASP A 43 -4.98 -17.76 6.63
C ASP A 43 -6.41 -17.87 6.09
N THR A 44 -6.60 -17.47 4.85
CA THR A 44 -7.87 -17.53 4.12
C THR A 44 -7.69 -18.41 2.88
N PRO A 45 -8.75 -19.02 2.34
CA PRO A 45 -8.64 -19.83 1.15
C PRO A 45 -7.99 -19.09 -0.03
N VAL A 46 -7.22 -19.81 -0.82
CA VAL A 46 -6.63 -19.29 -2.07
C VAL A 46 -7.70 -19.14 -3.15
N ILE A 47 -8.69 -20.03 -3.13
CA ILE A 47 -9.81 -20.06 -4.06
C ILE A 47 -11.04 -19.55 -3.33
N GLU A 48 -11.74 -18.60 -3.93
CA GLU A 48 -12.98 -18.01 -3.42
C GLU A 48 -14.04 -17.99 -4.51
N ALA A 49 -15.29 -17.82 -4.13
CA ALA A 49 -16.35 -17.52 -5.08
C ALA A 49 -16.04 -16.20 -5.81
N SER A 50 -16.21 -16.19 -7.14
CA SER A 50 -15.89 -15.01 -7.96
C SER A 50 -16.64 -13.76 -7.49
N GLU A 51 -17.90 -13.89 -7.06
CA GLU A 51 -18.72 -12.80 -6.54
C GLU A 51 -18.08 -12.10 -5.32
N VAL A 52 -17.42 -12.83 -4.45
CA VAL A 52 -16.74 -12.26 -3.28
C VAL A 52 -15.56 -11.40 -3.70
N LEU A 53 -14.71 -11.93 -4.59
CA LEU A 53 -13.51 -11.21 -5.04
C LEU A 53 -13.83 -10.02 -5.95
N LEU A 54 -14.97 -10.08 -6.65
CA LEU A 54 -15.44 -9.02 -7.55
C LEU A 54 -16.38 -8.02 -6.87
N ALA A 55 -16.76 -8.20 -5.60
CA ALA A 55 -17.68 -7.32 -4.88
C ALA A 55 -17.29 -5.84 -4.89
N LYS A 56 -16.02 -5.54 -4.95
CA LYS A 56 -15.45 -4.19 -5.19
C LYS A 56 -14.74 -4.11 -6.54
N GLY A 57 -15.02 -5.03 -7.44
CA GLY A 57 -14.46 -5.09 -8.78
C GLY A 57 -14.91 -3.89 -9.61
N GLY A 58 -14.02 -3.46 -10.48
CA GLY A 58 -14.24 -2.40 -11.46
C GLY A 58 -12.94 -2.15 -12.23
N GLY A 59 -13.04 -2.02 -13.53
CA GLY A 59 -11.94 -1.63 -14.39
C GLY A 59 -10.81 -2.66 -14.51
N GLU A 60 -9.59 -2.22 -14.22
CA GLU A 60 -8.38 -3.01 -14.46
C GLU A 60 -8.21 -4.21 -13.51
N THR A 61 -8.69 -4.14 -12.28
CA THR A 61 -8.54 -5.22 -11.28
C THR A 61 -9.30 -6.47 -11.72
N GLU A 62 -10.50 -6.29 -12.24
CA GLU A 62 -11.34 -7.41 -12.71
C GLU A 62 -10.67 -8.20 -13.84
N LYS A 63 -9.99 -7.51 -14.77
CA LYS A 63 -9.25 -8.12 -15.88
C LYS A 63 -8.03 -8.93 -15.41
N GLN A 64 -7.55 -8.69 -14.21
CA GLN A 64 -6.35 -9.32 -13.67
C GLN A 64 -6.66 -10.49 -12.73
N ILE A 65 -7.92 -10.72 -12.37
CA ILE A 65 -8.34 -11.85 -11.53
C ILE A 65 -8.34 -13.12 -12.37
N TYR A 66 -7.69 -14.17 -11.87
CA TYR A 66 -7.78 -15.51 -12.44
C TYR A 66 -9.12 -16.14 -12.04
N ARG A 67 -10.00 -16.30 -13.02
CA ARG A 67 -11.35 -16.85 -12.88
C ARG A 67 -11.47 -18.16 -13.65
N PHE A 68 -12.18 -19.12 -13.09
CA PHE A 68 -12.41 -20.43 -13.69
C PHE A 68 -13.68 -21.06 -13.15
N GLN A 69 -14.22 -22.05 -13.89
CA GLN A 69 -15.36 -22.83 -13.45
C GLN A 69 -14.94 -24.22 -13.01
N LYS A 70 -15.62 -24.74 -11.99
CA LYS A 70 -15.50 -26.12 -11.54
C LYS A 70 -16.91 -26.66 -11.27
N GLY A 71 -17.44 -27.50 -12.19
CA GLY A 71 -18.88 -27.83 -12.19
C GLY A 71 -19.69 -26.55 -12.36
N ASP A 72 -20.69 -26.35 -11.52
CA ASP A 72 -21.56 -25.16 -11.52
C ASP A 72 -20.97 -23.99 -10.71
N ALA A 73 -19.83 -24.18 -10.05
CA ALA A 73 -19.21 -23.14 -9.24
C ALA A 73 -18.32 -22.22 -10.06
N ASP A 74 -18.58 -20.92 -9.98
CA ASP A 74 -17.76 -19.84 -10.54
C ASP A 74 -16.75 -19.38 -9.49
N LEU A 75 -15.49 -19.67 -9.72
CA LEU A 75 -14.40 -19.54 -8.77
C LEU A 75 -13.30 -18.61 -9.27
N ALA A 76 -12.55 -18.03 -8.35
CA ALA A 76 -11.39 -17.24 -8.68
C ALA A 76 -10.25 -17.41 -7.67
N LEU A 77 -9.02 -17.16 -8.12
CA LEU A 77 -7.86 -17.07 -7.25
C LEU A 77 -7.81 -15.68 -6.59
N ARG A 78 -7.50 -15.64 -5.28
CA ARG A 78 -7.40 -14.39 -4.54
C ARG A 78 -6.36 -13.46 -5.16
N PHE A 79 -6.79 -12.22 -5.42
CA PHE A 79 -5.97 -11.15 -6.00
C PHE A 79 -5.10 -10.45 -4.94
N ASP A 80 -5.59 -10.37 -3.73
CA ASP A 80 -4.95 -9.84 -2.53
C ASP A 80 -5.43 -10.62 -1.29
N LEU A 81 -4.96 -10.22 -0.11
CA LEU A 81 -5.38 -10.79 1.17
C LEU A 81 -6.44 -9.94 1.88
N THR A 82 -6.80 -8.79 1.32
CA THR A 82 -7.71 -7.80 1.93
C THR A 82 -9.17 -8.16 1.73
N VAL A 83 -9.58 -8.53 0.50
CA VAL A 83 -10.97 -8.91 0.22
C VAL A 83 -11.35 -10.20 0.96
N PRO A 84 -10.51 -11.26 0.94
CA PRO A 84 -10.75 -12.44 1.78
C PRO A 84 -10.81 -12.12 3.29
N LEU A 85 -10.00 -11.18 3.79
CA LEU A 85 -10.09 -10.71 5.16
C LEU A 85 -11.43 -10.04 5.47
N ALA A 86 -11.90 -9.15 4.60
CA ALA A 86 -13.18 -8.47 4.78
C ALA A 86 -14.34 -9.49 4.88
N LYS A 87 -14.34 -10.49 3.99
CA LYS A 87 -15.28 -11.62 4.08
C LYS A 87 -15.15 -12.37 5.42
N TYR A 88 -13.91 -12.68 5.83
CA TYR A 88 -13.65 -13.42 7.07
C TYR A 88 -14.19 -12.66 8.29
N VAL A 89 -13.90 -11.36 8.39
CA VAL A 89 -14.38 -10.53 9.49
C VAL A 89 -15.91 -10.44 9.50
N ALA A 90 -16.53 -10.26 8.34
CA ALA A 90 -18.00 -10.23 8.24
C ALA A 90 -18.64 -11.55 8.66
N LEU A 91 -18.02 -12.68 8.32
CA LEU A 91 -18.52 -14.01 8.66
C LEU A 91 -18.37 -14.34 10.15
N HIS A 92 -17.26 -13.91 10.76
CA HIS A 92 -16.88 -14.26 12.14
C HIS A 92 -16.94 -13.08 13.10
N TYR A 93 -17.70 -12.03 12.75
CA TYR A 93 -17.74 -10.78 13.53
C TYR A 93 -18.00 -11.02 15.03
N ASN A 94 -18.93 -11.89 15.37
CA ASN A 94 -19.30 -12.18 16.75
C ASN A 94 -18.28 -13.07 17.49
N ASP A 95 -17.36 -13.70 16.77
CA ASP A 95 -16.33 -14.58 17.33
C ASP A 95 -15.00 -13.82 17.53
N LEU A 96 -14.89 -12.59 17.00
CA LEU A 96 -13.67 -11.79 17.02
C LEU A 96 -13.69 -10.79 18.18
N SER A 97 -12.52 -10.53 18.74
CA SER A 97 -12.30 -9.45 19.71
C SER A 97 -11.67 -8.25 18.99
N PHE A 98 -12.24 -7.05 19.22
CA PHE A 98 -11.76 -5.80 18.61
C PHE A 98 -10.99 -4.93 19.61
N PRO A 99 -9.96 -4.19 19.17
CA PRO A 99 -9.43 -4.15 17.82
C PRO A 99 -8.80 -5.48 17.41
N PHE A 100 -9.25 -6.05 16.28
CA PHE A 100 -8.75 -7.31 15.76
C PHE A 100 -7.42 -7.07 15.02
N ARG A 101 -6.35 -7.68 15.51
CA ARG A 101 -4.98 -7.53 14.99
C ARG A 101 -4.56 -8.85 14.35
N ARG A 102 -4.41 -8.86 13.03
CA ARG A 102 -4.03 -10.07 12.31
C ARG A 102 -2.83 -9.85 11.39
N TYR A 103 -2.08 -10.89 11.14
CA TYR A 103 -1.17 -10.95 10.00
C TYR A 103 -1.47 -12.16 9.11
N GLN A 104 -1.15 -12.01 7.83
CA GLN A 104 -1.21 -13.11 6.87
C GLN A 104 -0.03 -13.02 5.91
N ILE A 105 0.68 -14.14 5.74
CA ILE A 105 1.72 -14.28 4.73
C ILE A 105 1.28 -15.37 3.78
N GLY A 106 0.84 -14.99 2.59
CA GLY A 106 0.23 -15.91 1.64
C GLY A 106 0.44 -15.52 0.20
N LYS A 107 0.30 -16.52 -0.70
CA LYS A 107 0.38 -16.29 -2.14
C LYS A 107 -0.89 -15.59 -2.64
N VAL A 108 -0.69 -14.68 -3.58
CA VAL A 108 -1.75 -13.97 -4.32
C VAL A 108 -1.46 -14.05 -5.81
N TYR A 109 -2.50 -13.82 -6.64
CA TYR A 109 -2.45 -14.11 -8.06
C TYR A 109 -2.97 -12.91 -8.86
N ARG A 110 -2.13 -12.38 -9.79
CA ARG A 110 -2.49 -11.24 -10.64
C ARG A 110 -2.15 -11.52 -12.09
N GLY A 111 -3.16 -11.47 -12.97
CA GLY A 111 -3.04 -11.74 -14.40
C GLY A 111 -2.34 -10.64 -15.21
N GLU A 112 -1.63 -9.72 -14.55
CA GLU A 112 -0.90 -8.65 -15.25
C GLU A 112 0.32 -9.18 -16.04
N ARG A 113 0.81 -8.33 -16.96
CA ARG A 113 1.99 -8.68 -17.75
C ARG A 113 3.20 -8.89 -16.85
N ALA A 114 3.77 -10.10 -16.88
CA ALA A 114 4.97 -10.43 -16.16
C ALA A 114 6.15 -9.56 -16.60
N GLN A 115 6.86 -8.94 -15.65
CA GLN A 115 8.05 -8.15 -15.91
C GLN A 115 8.98 -8.22 -14.69
N ARG A 116 10.18 -7.66 -14.80
CA ARG A 116 11.14 -7.69 -13.69
C ARG A 116 10.55 -7.06 -12.42
N GLY A 117 10.49 -7.86 -11.35
CA GLY A 117 9.90 -7.43 -10.06
C GLY A 117 8.36 -7.46 -10.01
N ARG A 118 7.69 -7.96 -11.05
CA ARG A 118 6.24 -8.18 -11.08
C ARG A 118 5.95 -9.60 -11.54
N PHE A 119 5.42 -10.38 -10.61
CA PHE A 119 5.06 -11.77 -10.81
C PHE A 119 3.55 -11.92 -10.88
N ARG A 120 3.10 -13.01 -11.48
CA ARG A 120 1.67 -13.41 -11.51
C ARG A 120 1.27 -14.20 -10.27
N GLU A 121 2.22 -14.88 -9.65
CA GLU A 121 2.11 -15.48 -8.32
C GLU A 121 3.22 -14.91 -7.45
N PHE A 122 2.88 -14.38 -6.28
CA PHE A 122 3.84 -13.84 -5.32
C PHE A 122 3.27 -13.83 -3.90
N TYR A 123 4.12 -13.74 -2.90
CA TYR A 123 3.70 -13.60 -1.52
C TYR A 123 3.34 -12.16 -1.20
N GLN A 124 2.21 -11.96 -0.52
CA GLN A 124 1.94 -10.78 0.29
C GLN A 124 2.21 -11.10 1.76
N ALA A 125 2.69 -10.12 2.51
CA ALA A 125 2.86 -10.19 3.95
C ALA A 125 2.11 -8.98 4.54
N ASP A 126 0.86 -9.19 4.87
CA ASP A 126 -0.06 -8.15 5.29
C ASP A 126 -0.24 -8.19 6.80
N ILE A 127 -0.30 -7.02 7.42
CA ILE A 127 -0.76 -6.80 8.79
C ILE A 127 -1.92 -5.83 8.76
N ASP A 128 -2.97 -6.13 9.51
CA ASP A 128 -4.16 -5.27 9.59
C ASP A 128 -4.64 -5.16 11.04
N ILE A 129 -5.12 -3.98 11.38
CA ILE A 129 -5.84 -3.71 12.62
C ILE A 129 -7.24 -3.25 12.23
N ILE A 130 -8.24 -3.96 12.72
CA ILE A 130 -9.64 -3.66 12.43
C ILE A 130 -10.30 -3.22 13.73
N GLY A 131 -10.81 -2.00 13.74
CA GLY A 131 -11.61 -1.46 14.85
C GLY A 131 -13.08 -1.81 14.69
N ASP A 132 -13.81 -1.68 15.80
CA ASP A 132 -15.27 -1.71 15.81
C ASP A 132 -15.78 -0.29 16.13
N GLY A 133 -16.22 0.42 15.10
CA GLY A 133 -16.70 1.80 15.16
C GLY A 133 -15.61 2.87 15.26
N LYS A 134 -14.53 2.65 15.98
CA LYS A 134 -13.42 3.61 16.12
C LYS A 134 -12.07 2.91 16.22
N LEU A 135 -11.09 3.47 15.54
CA LEU A 135 -9.70 3.07 15.67
C LEU A 135 -8.84 4.27 16.04
N ASP A 136 -7.99 4.13 17.07
CA ASP A 136 -7.14 5.22 17.53
C ASP A 136 -6.04 5.53 16.51
N ILE A 137 -5.74 6.83 16.33
CA ILE A 137 -4.75 7.32 15.36
C ILE A 137 -3.32 6.81 15.66
N THR A 138 -3.03 6.36 16.86
CA THR A 138 -1.73 5.77 17.22
C THR A 138 -1.44 4.49 16.43
N ASN A 139 -2.48 3.77 16.01
CA ASN A 139 -2.32 2.60 15.15
C ASN A 139 -1.71 2.96 13.79
N GLU A 140 -2.00 4.15 13.24
CA GLU A 140 -1.39 4.64 12.00
C GLU A 140 0.12 4.89 12.16
N ALA A 141 0.59 5.25 13.33
CA ALA A 141 2.01 5.42 13.62
C ALA A 141 2.70 4.08 13.94
N GLU A 142 1.99 3.15 14.56
CA GLU A 142 2.52 1.82 14.88
C GLU A 142 2.86 1.03 13.61
N MET A 143 2.03 1.13 12.57
CA MET A 143 2.25 0.41 11.30
C MET A 143 3.61 0.71 10.64
N PRO A 144 4.00 1.98 10.40
CA PRO A 144 5.33 2.30 9.90
C PRO A 144 6.45 1.88 10.86
N ALA A 145 6.23 1.92 12.17
CA ALA A 145 7.20 1.46 13.16
C ALA A 145 7.45 -0.06 13.05
N ILE A 146 6.40 -0.85 12.85
CA ILE A 146 6.51 -2.29 12.61
C ILE A 146 7.27 -2.57 11.31
N ILE A 147 6.99 -1.82 10.24
CA ILE A 147 7.74 -1.94 8.97
C ILE A 147 9.22 -1.62 9.20
N TYR A 148 9.50 -0.53 9.91
CA TYR A 148 10.87 -0.13 10.21
C TYR A 148 11.62 -1.26 10.92
N ARG A 149 11.02 -1.84 11.93
CA ARG A 149 11.57 -2.96 12.66
C ARG A 149 11.75 -4.20 11.77
N ALA A 150 10.71 -4.60 11.06
CA ALA A 150 10.75 -5.76 10.18
C ALA A 150 11.86 -5.65 9.12
N PHE A 151 12.00 -4.49 8.49
CA PHE A 151 13.04 -4.25 7.51
C PHE A 151 14.43 -4.23 8.11
N SER A 152 14.58 -3.68 9.30
CA SER A 152 15.85 -3.70 10.03
C SER A 152 16.28 -5.13 10.39
N GLU A 153 15.35 -5.96 10.86
CA GLU A 153 15.62 -7.37 11.18
C GLU A 153 15.87 -8.23 9.93
N LEU A 154 15.26 -7.89 8.78
CA LEU A 154 15.59 -8.47 7.48
C LEU A 154 16.97 -8.04 6.94
N GLY A 155 17.68 -7.15 7.63
CA GLY A 155 19.00 -6.67 7.25
C GLY A 155 18.99 -5.57 6.19
N LEU A 156 17.86 -4.94 5.93
CA LEU A 156 17.78 -3.79 5.03
C LEU A 156 18.40 -2.56 5.72
N ARG A 157 19.54 -2.11 5.22
CA ARG A 157 20.29 -1.00 5.86
C ARG A 157 19.89 0.38 5.36
N ARG A 158 19.26 0.47 4.19
CA ARG A 158 18.88 1.75 3.55
C ARG A 158 17.50 1.61 2.95
N PHE A 159 16.53 2.20 3.60
CA PHE A 159 15.14 2.31 3.10
C PHE A 159 14.54 3.61 3.64
N CYS A 160 13.47 4.04 3.02
CA CYS A 160 12.70 5.20 3.43
C CYS A 160 11.22 4.78 3.51
N ILE A 161 10.58 5.05 4.64
CA ILE A 161 9.14 4.89 4.83
C ILE A 161 8.51 6.27 4.63
N ARG A 162 7.57 6.37 3.70
CA ARG A 162 6.85 7.61 3.43
C ARG A 162 5.42 7.45 3.92
N VAL A 163 5.00 8.38 4.76
CA VAL A 163 3.64 8.43 5.33
C VAL A 163 2.91 9.61 4.71
N ASN A 164 1.63 9.45 4.42
CA ASN A 164 0.77 10.50 3.93
C ASN A 164 -0.64 10.32 4.49
N ASN A 165 -1.38 11.42 4.62
CA ASN A 165 -2.78 11.41 4.99
C ASN A 165 -3.64 11.85 3.78
N ARG A 166 -4.62 11.02 3.42
CA ARG A 166 -5.50 11.28 2.27
C ARG A 166 -6.36 12.54 2.47
N LYS A 167 -6.72 12.88 3.72
CA LYS A 167 -7.50 14.07 4.04
C LYS A 167 -6.77 15.35 3.64
N ILE A 168 -5.44 15.38 3.78
CA ILE A 168 -4.61 16.51 3.31
C ILE A 168 -4.79 16.74 1.82
N LEU A 169 -4.70 15.70 1.00
CA LEU A 169 -4.88 15.82 -0.45
C LEU A 169 -6.31 16.19 -0.81
N ASN A 170 -7.30 15.52 -0.21
CA ASN A 170 -8.71 15.81 -0.47
C ASN A 170 -9.08 17.23 -0.07
N GLY A 171 -8.64 17.69 1.11
CA GLY A 171 -8.87 19.05 1.57
C GLY A 171 -8.19 20.09 0.69
N PHE A 172 -6.95 19.82 0.25
CA PHE A 172 -6.24 20.71 -0.68
C PHE A 172 -6.98 20.83 -2.03
N TYR A 173 -7.47 19.72 -2.60
CA TYR A 173 -8.26 19.80 -3.83
C TYR A 173 -9.61 20.47 -3.63
N ALA A 174 -10.20 20.33 -2.45
CA ALA A 174 -11.44 21.06 -2.11
C ALA A 174 -11.21 22.59 -2.03
N MET A 175 -10.07 23.04 -1.49
CA MET A 175 -9.69 24.46 -1.50
C MET A 175 -9.59 25.06 -2.91
N LEU A 176 -9.23 24.23 -3.90
CA LEU A 176 -9.13 24.61 -5.30
C LEU A 176 -10.46 24.43 -6.07
N GLY A 177 -11.54 23.96 -5.41
CA GLY A 177 -12.81 23.62 -6.07
C GLY A 177 -12.73 22.39 -6.98
N LEU A 178 -11.78 21.48 -6.73
CA LEU A 178 -11.47 20.35 -7.60
C LEU A 178 -11.81 18.98 -6.98
N THR A 179 -12.74 18.94 -6.03
CA THR A 179 -13.12 17.70 -5.31
C THR A 179 -13.53 16.59 -6.28
N ASP A 180 -14.36 16.90 -7.25
CA ASP A 180 -14.88 15.93 -8.24
C ASP A 180 -13.76 15.37 -9.15
N LYS A 181 -12.69 16.12 -9.33
CA LYS A 181 -11.53 15.76 -10.17
C LYS A 181 -10.38 15.14 -9.39
N ALA A 182 -10.48 15.06 -8.05
CA ALA A 182 -9.38 14.63 -7.17
C ALA A 182 -8.79 13.27 -7.57
N GLY A 183 -9.62 12.31 -8.00
CA GLY A 183 -9.18 11.00 -8.45
C GLY A 183 -8.33 11.04 -9.71
N ASP A 184 -8.72 11.84 -10.69
CA ASP A 184 -8.00 12.01 -11.97
C ASP A 184 -6.72 12.79 -11.79
N ILE A 185 -6.76 13.85 -10.95
CA ILE A 185 -5.57 14.62 -10.57
C ILE A 185 -4.54 13.70 -9.92
N MET A 186 -4.95 12.89 -8.94
CA MET A 186 -4.04 11.96 -8.27
C MET A 186 -3.43 10.94 -9.22
N ARG A 187 -4.21 10.37 -10.16
CA ARG A 187 -3.69 9.45 -11.18
C ARG A 187 -2.69 10.11 -12.13
N THR A 188 -2.90 11.37 -12.44
CA THR A 188 -2.01 12.15 -13.30
C THR A 188 -0.72 12.52 -12.60
N VAL A 189 -0.83 12.99 -11.35
CA VAL A 189 0.32 13.32 -10.49
C VAL A 189 1.21 12.09 -10.21
N ASP A 190 0.65 10.90 -10.10
CA ASP A 190 1.42 9.65 -9.93
C ASP A 190 2.38 9.37 -11.10
N LYS A 191 2.17 10.00 -12.25
CA LYS A 191 3.06 9.88 -13.41
C LYS A 191 4.29 10.83 -13.33
N LEU A 192 4.32 11.77 -12.38
CA LEU A 192 5.31 12.84 -12.31
C LEU A 192 6.77 12.34 -12.38
N ASP A 193 7.11 11.28 -11.64
CA ASP A 193 8.47 10.72 -11.65
C ASP A 193 8.87 10.09 -13.00
N LYS A 194 7.88 9.74 -13.83
CA LYS A 194 8.10 9.09 -15.12
C LYS A 194 8.18 10.06 -16.28
N ILE A 195 7.34 11.10 -16.24
CA ILE A 195 7.16 11.99 -17.39
C ILE A 195 7.55 13.44 -17.16
N GLY A 196 7.86 13.83 -15.88
CA GLY A 196 8.27 15.18 -15.51
C GLY A 196 7.10 16.15 -15.30
N ALA A 197 7.41 17.32 -14.67
CA ALA A 197 6.41 18.29 -14.22
C ALA A 197 5.65 18.95 -15.40
N GLU A 198 6.35 19.34 -16.45
CA GLU A 198 5.74 19.98 -17.63
C GLU A 198 4.68 19.09 -18.28
N LYS A 199 4.99 17.83 -18.50
CA LYS A 199 4.01 16.88 -19.06
C LYS A 199 2.84 16.63 -18.12
N VAL A 200 3.09 16.56 -16.80
CA VAL A 200 2.01 16.44 -15.81
C VAL A 200 1.13 17.68 -15.84
N ARG A 201 1.71 18.88 -15.93
CA ARG A 201 0.98 20.14 -16.07
C ARG A 201 0.05 20.11 -17.29
N THR A 202 0.60 19.76 -18.46
CA THR A 202 -0.19 19.61 -19.70
C THR A 202 -1.34 18.61 -19.56
N LEU A 203 -1.09 17.42 -18.96
CA LEU A 203 -2.14 16.44 -18.73
C LEU A 203 -3.23 16.94 -17.74
N LEU A 204 -2.84 17.70 -16.72
CA LEU A 204 -3.79 18.31 -15.77
C LEU A 204 -4.70 19.32 -16.46
N THR A 205 -4.15 20.16 -17.37
CA THR A 205 -4.93 21.16 -18.11
C THR A 205 -5.76 20.52 -19.22
N ASP A 206 -5.17 19.70 -20.06
CA ASP A 206 -5.76 19.24 -21.32
C ASP A 206 -6.67 18.02 -21.16
N GLU A 207 -6.27 17.06 -20.29
CA GLU A 207 -7.05 15.82 -20.11
C GLU A 207 -7.98 15.90 -18.90
N VAL A 208 -7.52 16.47 -17.77
CA VAL A 208 -8.34 16.56 -16.54
C VAL A 208 -9.19 17.85 -16.53
N GLY A 209 -8.83 18.86 -17.35
CA GLY A 209 -9.56 20.11 -17.44
C GLY A 209 -9.41 20.97 -16.19
N VAL A 210 -8.21 21.02 -15.59
CA VAL A 210 -7.84 21.88 -14.48
C VAL A 210 -7.32 23.21 -15.04
N SER A 211 -7.64 24.35 -14.40
CA SER A 211 -7.07 25.63 -14.86
C SER A 211 -5.54 25.66 -14.74
N ALA A 212 -4.88 26.49 -15.52
CA ALA A 212 -3.41 26.60 -15.50
C ALA A 212 -2.91 27.00 -14.11
N GLU A 213 -3.60 27.92 -13.43
CA GLU A 213 -3.26 28.39 -12.09
C GLU A 213 -3.40 27.26 -11.06
N SER A 214 -4.49 26.48 -11.13
CA SER A 214 -4.70 25.33 -10.24
C SER A 214 -3.68 24.23 -10.52
N ALA A 215 -3.30 24.00 -11.77
CA ALA A 215 -2.26 23.02 -12.11
C ALA A 215 -0.89 23.42 -11.51
N ASP A 216 -0.55 24.71 -11.56
CA ASP A 216 0.69 25.23 -10.97
C ASP A 216 0.67 25.12 -9.44
N GLU A 217 -0.45 25.43 -8.78
CA GLU A 217 -0.60 25.22 -7.32
C GLU A 217 -0.54 23.75 -6.92
N ILE A 218 -1.12 22.84 -7.70
CA ILE A 218 -0.98 21.39 -7.48
C ILE A 218 0.48 20.97 -7.58
N LEU A 219 1.20 21.40 -8.61
CA LEU A 219 2.62 21.06 -8.78
C LEU A 219 3.48 21.63 -7.65
N LYS A 220 3.22 22.85 -7.22
CA LYS A 220 3.88 23.48 -6.08
C LYS A 220 3.64 22.72 -4.79
N PHE A 221 2.39 22.35 -4.51
CA PHE A 221 2.01 21.58 -3.32
C PHE A 221 2.72 20.21 -3.27
N ILE A 222 2.71 19.46 -4.37
CA ILE A 222 3.35 18.13 -4.42
C ILE A 222 4.88 18.18 -4.47
N ALA A 223 5.46 19.36 -4.74
CA ALA A 223 6.89 19.60 -4.69
C ALA A 223 7.41 19.88 -3.27
N ILE A 224 6.52 20.05 -2.26
CA ILE A 224 6.92 20.24 -0.86
C ILE A 224 7.78 19.04 -0.42
N THR A 225 9.01 19.33 0.00
CA THR A 225 10.03 18.35 0.39
C THR A 225 10.89 18.89 1.51
N GLY A 226 11.55 18.01 2.25
CA GLY A 226 12.44 18.40 3.33
C GLY A 226 12.43 17.40 4.48
N SER A 227 12.89 17.84 5.65
CA SER A 227 12.69 17.14 6.92
C SER A 227 11.20 17.11 7.28
N ASN A 228 10.82 16.28 8.26
CA ASN A 228 9.44 16.24 8.75
C ASN A 228 8.96 17.63 9.19
N ASP A 229 9.78 18.35 9.95
CA ASP A 229 9.44 19.69 10.42
C ASP A 229 9.26 20.69 9.28
N GLN A 230 10.13 20.64 8.27
CA GLN A 230 10.01 21.52 7.09
C GLN A 230 8.74 21.24 6.29
N VAL A 231 8.40 19.98 6.11
CA VAL A 231 7.17 19.57 5.41
C VAL A 231 5.94 19.99 6.22
N LEU A 232 5.90 19.70 7.52
CA LEU A 232 4.78 20.09 8.38
C LEU A 232 4.59 21.60 8.42
N SER A 233 5.70 22.38 8.56
CA SER A 233 5.64 23.84 8.52
C SER A 233 5.12 24.38 7.18
N ALA A 234 5.53 23.78 6.06
CA ALA A 234 5.01 24.16 4.75
C ALA A 234 3.52 23.87 4.60
N LEU A 235 3.03 22.74 5.15
CA LEU A 235 1.62 22.39 5.16
C LEU A 235 0.79 23.32 6.06
N GLU A 236 1.35 23.81 7.17
CA GLU A 236 0.71 24.79 8.05
C GLU A 236 0.35 26.09 7.30
N GLY A 237 1.09 26.45 6.26
CA GLY A 237 0.74 27.58 5.40
C GLY A 237 -0.59 27.46 4.66
N TYR A 238 -1.17 26.27 4.63
CA TYR A 238 -2.50 25.98 4.05
C TYR A 238 -3.60 25.81 5.10
N ALA A 239 -3.24 25.74 6.39
CA ALA A 239 -4.19 25.52 7.48
C ALA A 239 -5.24 26.65 7.60
N GLY A 240 -6.41 26.34 8.19
CA GLY A 240 -7.50 27.28 8.40
C GLY A 240 -8.33 27.57 7.14
N ARG A 241 -8.07 26.87 6.03
CA ARG A 241 -8.79 27.07 4.76
C ARG A 241 -9.79 25.94 4.45
N ASN A 242 -9.62 24.77 5.06
CA ASN A 242 -10.52 23.63 4.86
C ASN A 242 -10.43 22.67 6.04
N GLU A 243 -11.54 22.32 6.64
CA GLU A 243 -11.64 21.49 7.83
C GLU A 243 -11.03 20.07 7.61
N THR A 244 -11.30 19.45 6.45
CA THR A 244 -10.75 18.13 6.11
C THR A 244 -9.22 18.18 6.01
N PHE A 245 -8.67 19.26 5.46
CA PHE A 245 -7.23 19.47 5.40
C PHE A 245 -6.63 19.59 6.80
N ASP A 246 -7.25 20.43 7.65
CA ASP A 246 -6.77 20.71 9.00
C ASP A 246 -6.79 19.43 9.86
N GLU A 247 -7.86 18.65 9.78
CA GLU A 247 -7.94 17.35 10.44
C GLU A 247 -6.84 16.41 9.94
N GLY A 248 -6.61 16.34 8.63
CA GLY A 248 -5.55 15.53 8.04
C GLY A 248 -4.15 15.95 8.49
N LEU A 249 -3.93 17.25 8.64
CA LEU A 249 -2.66 17.82 9.11
C LEU A 249 -2.42 17.47 10.58
N ASP A 250 -3.42 17.61 11.44
CA ASP A 250 -3.33 17.27 12.86
C ASP A 250 -3.08 15.77 13.08
N GLN A 251 -3.75 14.92 12.29
CA GLN A 251 -3.51 13.50 12.27
C GLN A 251 -2.06 13.19 11.84
N LEU A 252 -1.56 13.83 10.79
CA LEU A 252 -0.18 13.62 10.33
C LEU A 252 0.85 14.06 11.37
N LYS A 253 0.66 15.22 12.02
CA LYS A 253 1.49 15.70 13.13
C LYS A 253 1.53 14.67 14.28
N THR A 254 0.37 14.15 14.63
CA THR A 254 0.23 13.11 15.66
C THR A 254 1.02 11.86 15.30
N VAL A 255 0.86 11.36 14.05
CA VAL A 255 1.59 10.20 13.56
C VAL A 255 3.10 10.41 13.60
N VAL A 256 3.60 11.56 13.12
CA VAL A 256 5.03 11.89 13.15
C VAL A 256 5.58 11.91 14.57
N LYS A 257 4.84 12.52 15.52
CA LYS A 257 5.20 12.54 16.95
C LYS A 257 5.33 11.11 17.52
N TYR A 258 4.36 10.25 17.23
CA TYR A 258 4.39 8.86 17.72
C TYR A 258 5.46 8.02 17.03
N LEU A 259 5.77 8.25 15.77
CA LEU A 259 6.89 7.58 15.10
C LEU A 259 8.22 7.83 15.81
N SER A 260 8.46 9.07 16.23
CA SER A 260 9.63 9.41 17.03
C SER A 260 9.62 8.67 18.37
N ALA A 261 8.47 8.62 19.05
CA ALA A 261 8.31 7.89 20.31
C ALA A 261 8.51 6.37 20.17
N PHE A 262 8.14 5.79 19.02
CA PHE A 262 8.41 4.39 18.67
C PHE A 262 9.87 4.14 18.25
N GLY A 263 10.74 5.15 18.28
CA GLY A 263 12.16 5.00 17.95
C GLY A 263 12.43 4.86 16.45
N VAL A 264 11.50 5.29 15.59
CA VAL A 264 11.75 5.35 14.15
C VAL A 264 12.59 6.60 13.87
N PRO A 265 13.84 6.47 13.41
CA PRO A 265 14.69 7.62 13.19
C PRO A 265 14.19 8.46 12.01
N GLU A 266 14.24 9.76 12.16
CA GLU A 266 14.06 10.66 11.03
C GLU A 266 15.26 10.53 10.09
N ILE A 267 14.99 10.11 8.86
CA ILE A 267 16.01 10.11 7.81
C ILE A 267 15.79 11.37 6.97
N SER A 268 16.64 12.35 7.17
CA SER A 268 16.73 13.55 6.35
C SER A 268 17.26 13.22 4.95
N SER A 269 16.45 12.57 4.14
CA SER A 269 16.74 12.37 2.72
C SER A 269 15.61 12.99 1.91
N GLY A 270 15.85 14.22 1.47
CA GLY A 270 14.91 14.96 0.65
C GLY A 270 14.39 14.16 -0.53
N LYS A 271 13.12 13.86 -0.49
CA LYS A 271 12.19 13.78 -1.61
C LYS A 271 10.83 13.23 -1.17
N GLN A 272 9.86 14.12 -1.14
CA GLN A 272 8.42 13.87 -1.31
C GLN A 272 7.69 13.01 -0.27
N MET A 273 7.16 13.68 0.76
CA MET A 273 6.18 13.12 1.70
C MET A 273 4.75 13.04 1.15
N LEU A 274 4.40 13.80 0.11
CA LEU A 274 3.01 14.04 -0.31
C LEU A 274 2.49 13.15 -1.45
N ARG A 275 3.08 12.00 -1.72
CA ARG A 275 2.58 11.08 -2.75
C ARG A 275 1.91 9.85 -2.17
N ARG A 276 0.86 9.46 -2.86
CA ARG A 276 -0.20 8.48 -2.63
C ARG A 276 0.25 7.07 -2.25
N THR A 277 1.29 6.80 -1.54
CA THR A 277 1.57 5.42 -1.09
C THR A 277 2.71 5.38 -0.08
N VAL A 278 2.59 4.55 0.93
CA VAL A 278 3.77 3.98 1.59
C VAL A 278 4.55 3.23 0.51
N ARG A 279 5.51 3.89 -0.13
CA ARG A 279 6.47 3.24 -1.02
C ARG A 279 7.75 3.01 -0.24
N CYS A 280 8.05 1.77 0.04
CA CYS A 280 9.41 1.39 0.36
C CYS A 280 10.26 1.48 -0.92
N SER A 281 11.10 2.52 -1.04
CA SER A 281 12.10 2.59 -2.10
C SER A 281 13.45 2.15 -1.55
N SER A 282 13.77 0.88 -1.69
CA SER A 282 15.14 0.40 -1.48
C SER A 282 15.95 0.61 -2.76
N ARG A 283 16.95 1.50 -2.75
CA ARG A 283 18.03 1.46 -3.75
C ARG A 283 19.06 0.43 -3.28
N LEU A 284 18.71 -0.83 -3.34
CA LEU A 284 19.65 -1.93 -3.12
C LEU A 284 20.03 -2.52 -4.47
N LYS A 285 21.33 -2.52 -4.77
CA LYS A 285 21.93 -3.40 -5.77
C LYS A 285 21.66 -4.86 -5.36
N PRO A 286 21.69 -5.79 -6.30
CA PRO A 286 20.59 -6.65 -6.66
C PRO A 286 20.48 -7.83 -5.72
N TRP A 287 19.62 -7.76 -4.71
CA TRP A 287 18.96 -8.98 -4.26
C TRP A 287 17.97 -9.35 -5.36
N LYS A 288 18.44 -10.19 -6.25
CA LYS A 288 17.66 -10.75 -7.34
C LYS A 288 16.52 -11.57 -6.77
N ILE A 289 15.36 -11.07 -6.50
CA ILE A 289 14.17 -11.81 -6.11
C ILE A 289 13.69 -11.43 -4.68
N MET A 290 12.80 -10.45 -4.57
CA MET A 290 11.85 -10.38 -3.45
C MET A 290 10.42 -10.35 -3.99
N PRO A 291 9.75 -11.50 -4.05
CA PRO A 291 8.33 -11.55 -4.44
C PRO A 291 7.41 -11.31 -3.25
N ILE A 292 7.76 -10.44 -2.32
CA ILE A 292 6.91 -10.09 -1.18
C ILE A 292 6.45 -8.66 -1.37
N CYS A 293 5.16 -8.46 -1.55
CA CYS A 293 4.51 -7.17 -1.56
C CYS A 293 3.94 -6.88 -0.16
N TRP A 294 4.19 -5.69 0.34
CA TRP A 294 3.72 -5.22 1.65
C TRP A 294 2.49 -4.37 1.44
N ARG A 295 1.44 -4.67 2.16
CA ARG A 295 0.25 -3.84 2.24
C ARG A 295 -0.10 -3.62 3.71
N ILE A 296 -0.44 -2.40 4.03
CA ILE A 296 -0.91 -2.00 5.35
C ILE A 296 -2.27 -1.36 5.13
N SER A 297 -3.23 -1.79 5.90
CA SER A 297 -4.57 -1.21 5.91
C SER A 297 -5.01 -1.06 7.35
N SER A 298 -5.40 0.15 7.74
CA SER A 298 -6.32 0.39 8.82
C SER A 298 -7.71 0.52 8.22
N VAL A 299 -8.69 -0.13 8.80
CA VAL A 299 -10.09 -0.07 8.40
C VAL A 299 -10.90 0.28 9.65
N GLU A 300 -11.55 1.43 9.62
CA GLU A 300 -12.56 1.85 10.58
C GLU A 300 -13.86 1.10 10.37
#